data_6661625ee7ce36de5be8ec5ec8e6d1d5
#
_entry.id   6661625ee7ce36de5be8ec5ec8e6d1d5
#
_cell.length_a   1.000
_cell.length_b   1.000
_cell.length_c   1.000
_cell.angle_alpha   90.00
_cell.angle_beta   90.00
_cell.angle_gamma   90.00
#
_symmetry.space_group_name_H-M   'P 1'
#
loop_
_entity.id
_entity.type
_entity.pdbx_description
1 polymer ?
#
loop_
_entity_poly.entity_id
_entity_poly.type
_entity_poly.pdbx_seq_one_letter_code
_entity_poly.pdbx_strand_id
1 'polypeptide(L)'
;SSFCDVTSCMYPSVDWLENVGRERLEKIQKGEIVKPHVVCEYAHAMGNSIGNFKEYWETYERYPALIGGFIWDWVDQSLRMPTPDGKGFYMAVGGDFGDKPNDGNFCTNGVIFSDRTLSAKSYEMKKIHQPIRIEALGNGKYRISNKRFHANMEDLYGRYEITEDGRTVCSGNLEDLKLEAQASKVITLPDIPATKVPGAEYFINFSFCQKRDTEWAKADYEVATEQFKLSSSEKPIFVPEKGNINLNETADALVVKGERFEAVFSKEEGTLSAYT
;
A
#
# COMPACT_ATOMS: atom_id res chain seq x y z
N SER A 1 -3.08 -29.29 -17.29
CA SER A 1 -2.18 -30.39 -17.63
C SER A 1 -2.42 -31.58 -16.68
N SER A 2 -2.55 -32.80 -17.22
CA SER A 2 -2.74 -34.01 -16.41
C SER A 2 -1.45 -34.44 -15.67
N PHE A 3 -0.31 -33.92 -16.09
CA PHE A 3 1.01 -34.33 -15.61
C PHE A 3 1.54 -33.50 -14.42
N CYS A 4 0.93 -32.36 -14.09
CA CYS A 4 1.39 -31.51 -13.00
C CYS A 4 0.49 -31.65 -11.78
N ASP A 5 1.06 -31.61 -10.57
CA ASP A 5 0.31 -31.64 -9.32
C ASP A 5 -0.36 -30.30 -9.02
N VAL A 6 0.16 -29.21 -9.57
CA VAL A 6 -0.34 -27.84 -9.46
C VAL A 6 -0.72 -27.31 -10.84
N THR A 7 -1.81 -26.60 -10.94
CA THR A 7 -2.16 -25.86 -12.17
C THR A 7 -1.65 -24.42 -12.08
N SER A 8 -1.30 -23.83 -13.22
CA SER A 8 -0.85 -22.43 -13.26
C SER A 8 -1.33 -21.68 -14.50
N CYS A 9 -1.30 -20.37 -14.42
CA CYS A 9 -1.49 -19.44 -15.54
C CYS A 9 -0.67 -18.17 -15.32
N MET A 10 -0.55 -17.33 -16.35
CA MET A 10 0.06 -16.00 -16.30
C MET A 10 -1.00 -14.93 -16.48
N TYR A 11 -0.88 -13.84 -15.72
CA TYR A 11 -1.68 -12.62 -15.85
C TYR A 11 -3.19 -12.82 -15.97
N PRO A 12 -3.83 -13.67 -15.15
CA PRO A 12 -5.28 -13.74 -15.14
C PRO A 12 -5.87 -12.43 -14.59
N SER A 13 -7.10 -12.11 -14.95
CA SER A 13 -7.83 -11.08 -14.23
C SER A 13 -8.23 -11.57 -12.82
N VAL A 14 -8.49 -10.65 -11.89
CA VAL A 14 -9.00 -10.98 -10.54
C VAL A 14 -10.32 -11.76 -10.65
N ASP A 15 -11.25 -11.34 -11.52
CA ASP A 15 -12.53 -12.01 -11.73
C ASP A 15 -12.35 -13.47 -12.24
N TRP A 16 -11.40 -13.69 -13.14
CA TRP A 16 -11.10 -15.04 -13.61
C TRP A 16 -10.58 -15.91 -12.46
N LEU A 17 -9.66 -15.36 -11.67
CA LEU A 17 -9.07 -16.05 -10.52
C LEU A 17 -10.12 -16.39 -9.46
N GLU A 18 -11.04 -15.45 -9.20
CA GLU A 18 -12.17 -15.66 -8.29
C GLU A 18 -13.10 -16.78 -8.77
N ASN A 19 -13.39 -16.84 -10.08
CA ASN A 19 -14.18 -17.91 -10.66
C ASN A 19 -13.49 -19.28 -10.49
N VAL A 20 -12.18 -19.38 -10.73
CA VAL A 20 -11.40 -20.58 -10.50
C VAL A 20 -11.43 -20.99 -9.03
N GLY A 21 -11.28 -20.03 -8.12
CA GLY A 21 -11.35 -20.27 -6.68
C GLY A 21 -12.71 -20.81 -6.25
N ARG A 22 -13.78 -20.22 -6.74
CA ARG A 22 -15.18 -20.63 -6.45
C ARG A 22 -15.46 -22.03 -6.95
N GLU A 23 -15.13 -22.33 -8.23
CA GLU A 23 -15.31 -23.66 -8.81
C GLU A 23 -14.60 -24.76 -7.99
N ARG A 24 -13.39 -24.47 -7.54
CA ARG A 24 -12.61 -25.41 -6.74
C ARG A 24 -13.16 -25.59 -5.34
N LEU A 25 -13.63 -24.50 -4.72
CA LEU A 25 -14.27 -24.56 -3.40
C LEU A 25 -15.52 -25.41 -3.45
N GLU A 26 -16.36 -25.29 -4.48
CA GLU A 26 -17.54 -26.12 -4.68
C GLU A 26 -17.19 -27.63 -4.81
N LYS A 27 -16.12 -27.96 -5.53
CA LYS A 27 -15.60 -29.33 -5.65
C LYS A 27 -15.12 -29.87 -4.31
N ILE A 28 -14.32 -29.07 -3.57
CA ILE A 28 -13.86 -29.43 -2.23
C ILE A 28 -15.03 -29.73 -1.30
N GLN A 29 -16.07 -28.89 -1.32
CA GLN A 29 -17.27 -29.07 -0.51
C GLN A 29 -18.04 -30.36 -0.85
N LYS A 30 -17.92 -30.84 -2.09
CA LYS A 30 -18.46 -32.14 -2.52
C LYS A 30 -17.54 -33.34 -2.20
N GLY A 31 -16.40 -33.11 -1.56
CA GLY A 31 -15.40 -34.13 -1.24
C GLY A 31 -14.52 -34.54 -2.43
N GLU A 32 -14.51 -33.77 -3.51
CA GLU A 32 -13.67 -34.00 -4.66
C GLU A 32 -12.22 -33.53 -4.40
N ILE A 33 -11.25 -34.26 -4.95
CA ILE A 33 -9.84 -33.85 -4.94
C ILE A 33 -9.62 -32.83 -6.04
N VAL A 34 -9.12 -31.64 -5.68
CA VAL A 34 -8.76 -30.59 -6.62
C VAL A 34 -7.26 -30.31 -6.57
N LYS A 35 -6.68 -29.95 -7.72
CA LYS A 35 -5.28 -29.51 -7.78
C LYS A 35 -5.21 -28.05 -7.31
N PRO A 36 -4.22 -27.67 -6.48
CA PRO A 36 -3.97 -26.27 -6.16
C PRO A 36 -3.68 -25.45 -7.42
N HIS A 37 -3.91 -24.15 -7.34
CA HIS A 37 -3.61 -23.21 -8.42
C HIS A 37 -2.65 -22.11 -7.96
N VAL A 38 -1.61 -21.87 -8.73
CA VAL A 38 -0.65 -20.79 -8.55
C VAL A 38 -0.65 -19.92 -9.80
N VAL A 39 -0.56 -18.59 -9.62
CA VAL A 39 -0.32 -17.67 -10.73
C VAL A 39 1.19 -17.52 -10.90
N CYS A 40 1.74 -18.11 -11.97
CA CYS A 40 3.20 -18.14 -12.15
C CYS A 40 3.80 -16.78 -12.54
N GLU A 41 2.98 -15.86 -13.05
CA GLU A 41 3.33 -14.44 -13.23
C GLU A 41 2.10 -13.57 -13.09
N TYR A 42 2.19 -12.48 -12.32
CA TYR A 42 1.17 -11.45 -12.21
C TYR A 42 1.76 -10.12 -11.75
N ALA A 43 0.93 -9.08 -11.67
CA ALA A 43 1.30 -7.77 -11.15
C ALA A 43 2.60 -7.25 -11.78
N HIS A 44 2.69 -7.26 -13.14
CA HIS A 44 3.85 -6.77 -13.87
C HIS A 44 4.30 -5.41 -13.37
N ALA A 45 5.51 -5.35 -12.79
CA ALA A 45 5.94 -4.23 -11.97
C ALA A 45 6.68 -3.13 -12.75
N MET A 46 6.48 -3.05 -14.05
CA MET A 46 7.07 -2.00 -14.88
C MET A 46 6.35 -0.66 -14.69
N GLY A 47 7.10 0.43 -14.55
CA GLY A 47 6.56 1.78 -14.47
C GLY A 47 5.64 2.01 -13.28
N ASN A 48 4.54 2.71 -13.50
CA ASN A 48 3.49 2.94 -12.50
C ASN A 48 2.56 1.72 -12.44
N SER A 49 2.85 0.80 -11.58
CA SER A 49 2.24 -0.52 -11.39
C SER A 49 2.19 -0.81 -9.88
N ILE A 50 1.86 -1.85 -9.56
CA ILE A 50 1.23 -3.10 -9.35
C ILE A 50 -0.28 -2.91 -8.99
N GLY A 51 -1.07 -2.53 -9.96
CA GLY A 51 -2.51 -2.36 -9.79
C GLY A 51 -3.22 -3.66 -9.42
N ASN A 52 -4.32 -3.55 -8.67
CA ASN A 52 -5.15 -4.67 -8.20
C ASN A 52 -4.41 -5.69 -7.31
N PHE A 53 -3.23 -5.34 -6.79
CA PHE A 53 -2.43 -6.27 -5.98
C PHE A 53 -3.18 -6.71 -4.71
N LYS A 54 -3.92 -5.80 -4.09
CA LYS A 54 -4.78 -6.06 -2.94
C LYS A 54 -5.89 -7.06 -3.29
N GLU A 55 -6.60 -6.86 -4.40
CA GLU A 55 -7.72 -7.68 -4.85
C GLU A 55 -7.26 -9.12 -5.19
N TYR A 56 -6.07 -9.27 -5.77
CA TYR A 56 -5.46 -10.60 -5.95
C TYR A 56 -5.26 -11.32 -4.62
N TRP A 57 -4.68 -10.63 -3.62
CA TRP A 57 -4.42 -11.23 -2.32
C TRP A 57 -5.68 -11.51 -1.52
N GLU A 58 -6.69 -10.66 -1.60
CA GLU A 58 -8.01 -10.93 -1.02
C GLU A 58 -8.65 -12.18 -1.64
N THR A 59 -8.42 -12.40 -2.94
CA THR A 59 -8.91 -13.60 -3.65
C THR A 59 -8.13 -14.84 -3.24
N TYR A 60 -6.79 -14.78 -3.18
CA TYR A 60 -5.97 -15.91 -2.70
C TYR A 60 -6.34 -16.32 -1.27
N GLU A 61 -6.52 -15.38 -0.37
CA GLU A 61 -6.86 -15.67 1.02
C GLU A 61 -8.28 -16.22 1.21
N ARG A 62 -9.17 -15.96 0.27
CA ARG A 62 -10.56 -16.43 0.29
C ARG A 62 -10.71 -17.88 -0.11
N TYR A 63 -9.90 -18.37 -1.01
CA TYR A 63 -10.05 -19.69 -1.61
C TYR A 63 -8.85 -20.60 -1.31
N PRO A 64 -9.04 -21.68 -0.51
CA PRO A 64 -7.92 -22.52 -0.06
C PRO A 64 -7.16 -23.23 -1.17
N ALA A 65 -7.76 -23.41 -2.35
CA ALA A 65 -7.09 -24.02 -3.49
C ALA A 65 -6.24 -23.03 -4.31
N LEU A 66 -6.31 -21.73 -4.01
CA LEU A 66 -5.45 -20.70 -4.60
C LEU A 66 -4.25 -20.48 -3.66
N ILE A 67 -3.06 -20.86 -4.10
CA ILE A 67 -1.86 -20.88 -3.26
C ILE A 67 -0.94 -19.68 -3.46
N GLY A 68 -1.41 -18.64 -4.16
CA GLY A 68 -0.70 -17.38 -4.39
C GLY A 68 -0.15 -17.24 -5.80
N GLY A 69 0.82 -16.36 -5.97
CA GLY A 69 1.43 -16.04 -7.25
C GLY A 69 2.80 -15.40 -7.12
N PHE A 70 3.50 -15.30 -8.26
CA PHE A 70 4.82 -14.71 -8.37
C PHE A 70 4.75 -13.39 -9.13
N ILE A 71 5.17 -12.30 -8.48
CA ILE A 71 5.22 -10.97 -9.11
C ILE A 71 6.28 -10.98 -10.22
N TRP A 72 5.97 -10.42 -11.37
CA TRP A 72 6.96 -10.19 -12.41
C TRP A 72 7.38 -8.70 -12.40
N ASP A 73 8.62 -8.35 -11.92
CA ASP A 73 9.46 -9.27 -11.17
C ASP A 73 9.99 -8.59 -9.89
N TRP A 74 11.02 -9.15 -9.27
CA TRP A 74 11.52 -8.65 -7.99
C TRP A 74 12.35 -7.37 -8.13
N VAL A 75 13.26 -7.32 -9.10
CA VAL A 75 14.25 -6.24 -9.23
C VAL A 75 14.43 -5.84 -10.68
N ASP A 76 14.50 -4.54 -10.94
CA ASP A 76 14.89 -4.03 -12.26
C ASP A 76 16.21 -4.63 -12.70
N GLN A 77 16.27 -5.07 -13.97
CA GLN A 77 17.40 -5.82 -14.54
C GLN A 77 18.35 -4.93 -15.34
N SER A 78 18.27 -3.59 -15.21
CA SER A 78 19.20 -2.66 -15.83
C SER A 78 20.60 -2.74 -15.18
N LEU A 79 21.62 -2.42 -15.96
CA LEU A 79 23.01 -2.53 -15.55
C LEU A 79 23.64 -1.16 -15.29
N ARG A 80 24.45 -1.06 -14.24
CA ARG A 80 25.13 0.18 -13.92
C ARG A 80 26.26 0.46 -14.88
N MET A 81 26.18 1.58 -15.60
CA MET A 81 27.19 2.05 -16.56
C MET A 81 27.70 3.44 -16.19
N PRO A 82 29.01 3.73 -16.38
CA PRO A 82 29.52 5.07 -16.19
C PRO A 82 28.93 6.03 -17.24
N THR A 83 28.73 7.28 -16.83
CA THR A 83 28.37 8.33 -17.80
C THR A 83 29.52 8.61 -18.76
N PRO A 84 29.28 9.08 -20.00
CA PRO A 84 30.33 9.36 -20.99
C PRO A 84 31.39 10.36 -20.51
N ASP A 85 31.02 11.26 -19.62
CA ASP A 85 31.92 12.25 -19.00
C ASP A 85 32.70 11.70 -17.80
N GLY A 86 32.46 10.45 -17.39
CA GLY A 86 33.14 9.77 -16.28
C GLY A 86 32.80 10.32 -14.89
N LYS A 87 31.82 11.24 -14.77
CA LYS A 87 31.49 11.89 -13.48
C LYS A 87 30.39 11.21 -12.68
N GLY A 88 29.71 10.23 -13.29
CA GLY A 88 28.57 9.56 -12.67
C GLY A 88 28.31 8.20 -13.28
N PHE A 89 27.11 7.70 -13.04
CA PHE A 89 26.62 6.47 -13.64
C PHE A 89 25.13 6.60 -13.99
N TYR A 90 24.67 5.73 -14.85
CA TYR A 90 23.26 5.54 -15.17
C TYR A 90 22.93 4.04 -15.22
N MET A 91 21.66 3.72 -15.16
CA MET A 91 21.17 2.35 -15.28
C MET A 91 20.83 2.09 -16.76
N ALA A 92 21.73 1.39 -17.43
CA ALA A 92 21.64 1.08 -18.86
C ALA A 92 20.60 0.00 -19.14
N VAL A 93 19.89 0.16 -20.25
CA VAL A 93 18.84 -0.74 -20.74
C VAL A 93 19.15 -1.22 -22.16
N GLY A 94 18.25 -1.96 -22.77
CA GLY A 94 18.42 -2.43 -24.15
C GLY A 94 18.68 -1.27 -25.12
N GLY A 95 19.68 -1.43 -25.98
CA GLY A 95 20.16 -0.44 -26.94
C GLY A 95 21.33 0.42 -26.46
N ASP A 96 21.48 0.62 -25.14
CA ASP A 96 22.58 1.38 -24.57
C ASP A 96 23.96 0.72 -24.78
N PHE A 97 23.97 -0.57 -25.10
CA PHE A 97 25.18 -1.38 -25.40
C PHE A 97 25.46 -1.49 -26.91
N GLY A 98 24.67 -0.80 -27.74
CA GLY A 98 24.75 -0.90 -29.20
C GLY A 98 24.11 -2.18 -29.76
N ASP A 99 23.41 -2.93 -28.94
CA ASP A 99 22.69 -4.17 -29.28
C ASP A 99 21.48 -3.90 -30.19
N LYS A 100 21.30 -4.76 -31.20
CA LYS A 100 20.16 -4.73 -32.12
C LYS A 100 19.84 -6.14 -32.60
N PRO A 101 18.55 -6.57 -32.54
CA PRO A 101 17.41 -5.86 -31.95
C PRO A 101 17.48 -5.78 -30.40
N ASN A 102 16.70 -4.89 -29.79
CA ASN A 102 16.54 -4.77 -28.35
C ASN A 102 15.11 -4.32 -27.98
N ASP A 103 14.72 -4.52 -26.74
CA ASP A 103 13.41 -4.15 -26.21
C ASP A 103 13.46 -2.89 -25.30
N GLY A 104 14.52 -2.11 -25.40
CA GLY A 104 14.69 -0.86 -24.63
C GLY A 104 14.64 -1.10 -23.14
N ASN A 105 13.78 -0.35 -22.44
CA ASN A 105 13.61 -0.43 -20.98
C ASN A 105 12.69 -1.56 -20.50
N PHE A 106 12.34 -2.54 -21.35
CA PHE A 106 11.48 -3.67 -20.95
C PHE A 106 12.12 -4.61 -19.90
N CYS A 107 13.37 -4.36 -19.54
CA CYS A 107 14.08 -4.99 -18.42
C CYS A 107 13.89 -4.26 -17.08
N THR A 108 13.18 -3.13 -17.03
CA THR A 108 12.90 -2.35 -15.80
C THR A 108 11.49 -2.65 -15.27
N ASN A 109 11.29 -3.88 -14.85
CA ASN A 109 10.00 -4.42 -14.43
C ASN A 109 10.00 -4.94 -12.97
N GLY A 110 10.95 -4.46 -12.17
CA GLY A 110 11.11 -4.86 -10.77
C GLY A 110 10.21 -4.09 -9.79
N VAL A 111 9.89 -4.75 -8.68
CA VAL A 111 9.29 -4.12 -7.50
C VAL A 111 10.26 -3.14 -6.84
N ILE A 112 11.57 -3.42 -6.93
CA ILE A 112 12.65 -2.54 -6.48
C ILE A 112 13.57 -2.19 -7.63
N PHE A 113 14.29 -1.07 -7.49
CA PHE A 113 15.22 -0.62 -8.52
C PHE A 113 16.48 -1.49 -8.62
N SER A 114 17.21 -1.39 -9.74
CA SER A 114 18.44 -2.16 -9.99
C SER A 114 19.52 -1.98 -8.94
N ASP A 115 19.59 -0.80 -8.32
CA ASP A 115 20.52 -0.48 -7.22
C ASP A 115 20.01 -0.96 -5.85
N ARG A 116 18.88 -1.67 -5.82
CA ARG A 116 18.20 -2.19 -4.62
C ARG A 116 17.49 -1.12 -3.78
N THR A 117 17.39 0.11 -4.24
CA THR A 117 16.53 1.10 -3.57
C THR A 117 15.06 0.74 -3.72
N LEU A 118 14.28 1.12 -2.72
CA LEU A 118 12.85 0.80 -2.67
C LEU A 118 12.06 1.73 -3.59
N SER A 119 11.12 1.18 -4.35
CA SER A 119 10.14 1.93 -5.12
C SER A 119 8.81 2.06 -4.37
N ALA A 120 7.90 2.89 -4.85
CA ALA A 120 6.54 2.98 -4.29
C ALA A 120 5.82 1.62 -4.27
N LYS A 121 6.08 0.77 -5.25
CA LYS A 121 5.51 -0.59 -5.37
C LYS A 121 5.89 -1.51 -4.21
N SER A 122 7.11 -1.37 -3.69
CA SER A 122 7.58 -2.18 -2.57
C SER A 122 6.84 -1.87 -1.27
N TYR A 123 6.41 -0.64 -1.07
CA TYR A 123 5.59 -0.25 0.09
C TYR A 123 4.18 -0.82 -0.01
N GLU A 124 3.56 -0.79 -1.19
CA GLU A 124 2.27 -1.43 -1.44
C GLU A 124 2.36 -2.95 -1.21
N MET A 125 3.38 -3.60 -1.77
CA MET A 125 3.63 -5.01 -1.55
C MET A 125 3.80 -5.34 -0.06
N LYS A 126 4.59 -4.55 0.69
CA LYS A 126 4.77 -4.71 2.13
C LYS A 126 3.43 -4.62 2.86
N LYS A 127 2.59 -3.64 2.52
CA LYS A 127 1.27 -3.45 3.13
C LYS A 127 0.35 -4.64 2.91
N ILE A 128 0.30 -5.16 1.71
CA ILE A 128 -0.60 -6.28 1.36
C ILE A 128 -0.10 -7.61 1.96
N HIS A 129 1.22 -7.83 1.97
CA HIS A 129 1.83 -9.05 2.52
C HIS A 129 1.99 -9.04 4.04
N GLN A 130 1.63 -7.97 4.73
CA GLN A 130 1.81 -7.89 6.19
C GLN A 130 1.20 -9.10 6.91
N PRO A 131 1.86 -9.62 7.96
CA PRO A 131 1.47 -10.87 8.62
C PRO A 131 0.29 -10.72 9.57
N ILE A 132 -0.22 -9.50 9.76
CA ILE A 132 -1.30 -9.18 10.68
C ILE A 132 -2.41 -8.47 9.93
N ARG A 133 -3.65 -8.88 10.14
CA ARG A 133 -4.84 -8.16 9.69
C ARG A 133 -5.51 -7.48 10.87
N ILE A 134 -5.96 -6.26 10.67
CA ILE A 134 -6.76 -5.51 11.63
C ILE A 134 -8.05 -5.09 10.94
N GLU A 135 -9.17 -5.30 11.62
CA GLU A 135 -10.51 -4.97 11.14
C GLU A 135 -11.24 -4.14 12.19
N ALA A 136 -11.78 -2.99 11.82
CA ALA A 136 -12.64 -2.20 12.69
C ALA A 136 -14.04 -2.82 12.77
N LEU A 137 -14.50 -3.14 13.98
CA LEU A 137 -15.82 -3.72 14.23
C LEU A 137 -16.84 -2.67 14.70
N GLY A 138 -16.44 -1.42 14.80
CA GLY A 138 -17.24 -0.34 15.36
C GLY A 138 -17.16 -0.28 16.91
N ASN A 139 -17.63 0.83 17.47
CA ASN A 139 -17.70 1.07 18.92
C ASN A 139 -16.35 0.84 19.64
N GLY A 140 -15.25 1.29 19.05
CA GLY A 140 -13.91 1.13 19.63
C GLY A 140 -13.39 -0.31 19.65
N LYS A 141 -14.04 -1.24 18.96
CA LYS A 141 -13.62 -2.65 18.87
C LYS A 141 -12.88 -2.93 17.60
N TYR A 142 -11.80 -3.70 17.71
CA TYR A 142 -10.93 -4.10 16.61
C TYR A 142 -10.63 -5.58 16.70
N ARG A 143 -10.70 -6.29 15.58
CA ARG A 143 -10.23 -7.66 15.45
C ARG A 143 -8.80 -7.63 14.95
N ILE A 144 -7.89 -8.26 15.70
CA ILE A 144 -6.51 -8.49 15.30
C ILE A 144 -6.38 -9.97 14.96
N SER A 145 -5.89 -10.27 13.77
CA SER A 145 -5.73 -11.64 13.27
C SER A 145 -4.27 -11.89 12.88
N ASN A 146 -3.71 -12.99 13.37
CA ASN A 146 -2.42 -13.49 12.95
C ASN A 146 -2.58 -14.28 11.64
N LYS A 147 -2.05 -13.75 10.54
CA LYS A 147 -2.11 -14.40 9.21
C LYS A 147 -1.02 -15.47 8.99
N ARG A 148 -0.06 -15.57 9.89
CA ARG A 148 1.02 -16.57 9.82
C ARG A 148 0.45 -17.98 9.95
N PHE A 149 0.99 -18.92 9.19
CA PHE A 149 0.55 -20.32 9.23
C PHE A 149 1.28 -21.15 10.28
N HIS A 150 2.52 -20.78 10.67
CA HIS A 150 3.40 -21.62 11.47
C HIS A 150 4.06 -20.91 12.64
N ALA A 151 3.69 -19.66 12.91
CA ALA A 151 4.27 -18.86 13.99
C ALA A 151 3.21 -18.07 14.74
N ASN A 152 3.31 -18.01 16.05
CA ASN A 152 2.53 -17.11 16.88
C ASN A 152 3.07 -15.67 16.80
N MET A 153 2.52 -14.75 17.60
CA MET A 153 2.90 -13.35 17.64
C MET A 153 3.82 -12.98 18.81
N GLU A 154 4.46 -13.94 19.49
CA GLU A 154 5.31 -13.64 20.65
C GLU A 154 6.55 -12.81 20.32
N ASP A 155 7.01 -12.86 19.07
CA ASP A 155 8.13 -12.08 18.55
C ASP A 155 7.78 -10.61 18.26
N LEU A 156 6.49 -10.25 18.32
CA LEU A 156 5.98 -8.92 18.01
C LEU A 156 5.39 -8.24 19.24
N TYR A 157 5.43 -6.93 19.23
CA TYR A 157 4.61 -6.08 20.07
C TYR A 157 3.75 -5.15 19.21
N GLY A 158 2.60 -4.75 19.75
CA GLY A 158 1.69 -3.83 19.08
C GLY A 158 1.51 -2.56 19.89
N ARG A 159 1.29 -1.47 19.20
CA ARG A 159 0.93 -0.17 19.75
C ARG A 159 -0.15 0.48 18.93
N TYR A 160 -0.84 1.44 19.51
CA TYR A 160 -1.76 2.31 18.78
C TYR A 160 -1.50 3.77 19.14
N GLU A 161 -1.87 4.65 18.26
CA GLU A 161 -1.97 6.08 18.52
C GLU A 161 -3.22 6.66 17.85
N ILE A 162 -3.83 7.62 18.52
CA ILE A 162 -4.93 8.41 17.99
C ILE A 162 -4.37 9.77 17.62
N THR A 163 -4.62 10.19 16.40
CA THR A 163 -4.20 11.50 15.90
C THR A 163 -5.40 12.41 15.65
N GLU A 164 -5.20 13.71 15.91
CA GLU A 164 -6.07 14.81 15.58
C GLU A 164 -5.34 15.68 14.57
N ASP A 165 -5.85 15.81 13.34
CA ASP A 165 -5.20 16.55 12.25
C ASP A 165 -3.68 16.25 12.14
N GLY A 166 -3.32 14.96 12.29
CA GLY A 166 -1.95 14.46 12.23
C GLY A 166 -1.12 14.60 13.50
N ARG A 167 -1.65 15.20 14.59
CA ARG A 167 -0.96 15.27 15.88
C ARG A 167 -1.43 14.17 16.82
N THR A 168 -0.51 13.43 17.41
CA THR A 168 -0.85 12.39 18.40
C THR A 168 -1.46 13.01 19.65
N VAL A 169 -2.70 12.61 19.96
CA VAL A 169 -3.45 13.05 21.16
C VAL A 169 -3.61 11.94 22.19
N CYS A 170 -3.47 10.68 21.79
CA CYS A 170 -3.50 9.52 22.67
C CYS A 170 -2.66 8.40 22.08
N SER A 171 -2.00 7.61 22.91
CA SER A 171 -1.27 6.42 22.47
C SER A 171 -1.23 5.37 23.58
N GLY A 172 -0.99 4.12 23.21
CA GLY A 172 -0.85 3.03 24.15
C GLY A 172 -0.30 1.76 23.51
N ASN A 173 0.05 0.82 24.35
CA ASN A 173 0.46 -0.52 23.92
C ASN A 173 -0.76 -1.43 23.84
N LEU A 174 -0.67 -2.41 22.94
CA LEU A 174 -1.64 -3.48 22.83
C LEU A 174 -1.18 -4.63 23.71
N GLU A 175 -1.96 -4.87 24.76
CA GLU A 175 -1.65 -5.92 25.72
C GLU A 175 -2.08 -7.30 25.20
N ASP A 176 -1.38 -8.34 25.66
CA ASP A 176 -1.80 -9.72 25.53
C ASP A 176 -2.00 -10.21 24.08
N LEU A 177 -1.01 -9.91 23.23
CA LEU A 177 -1.02 -10.23 21.79
C LEU A 177 -0.37 -11.58 21.45
N LYS A 178 -0.38 -12.54 22.37
CA LYS A 178 0.11 -13.90 22.12
C LYS A 178 -0.91 -14.71 21.31
N LEU A 179 -1.09 -14.33 20.05
CA LEU A 179 -2.00 -15.04 19.14
C LEU A 179 -1.25 -16.18 18.44
N GLU A 180 -1.80 -17.37 18.54
CA GLU A 180 -1.32 -18.53 17.78
C GLU A 180 -1.49 -18.31 16.27
N ALA A 181 -0.85 -19.15 15.47
CA ALA A 181 -0.99 -19.13 14.02
C ALA A 181 -2.47 -19.21 13.61
N GLN A 182 -2.91 -18.38 12.68
CA GLN A 182 -4.29 -18.28 12.18
C GLN A 182 -5.35 -17.90 13.24
N ALA A 183 -4.94 -17.55 14.47
CA ALA A 183 -5.86 -17.11 15.51
C ALA A 183 -6.19 -15.61 15.41
N SER A 184 -7.29 -15.23 16.02
CA SER A 184 -7.70 -13.83 16.12
C SER A 184 -8.25 -13.50 17.50
N LYS A 185 -8.15 -12.21 17.87
CA LYS A 185 -8.66 -11.66 19.14
C LYS A 185 -9.36 -10.33 18.86
N VAL A 186 -10.47 -10.09 19.57
CA VAL A 186 -11.11 -8.78 19.58
C VAL A 186 -10.60 -8.01 20.80
N ILE A 187 -10.12 -6.81 20.54
CA ILE A 187 -9.74 -5.84 21.58
C ILE A 187 -10.72 -4.67 21.57
N THR A 188 -10.82 -3.99 22.71
CA THR A 188 -11.56 -2.73 22.84
C THR A 188 -10.58 -1.66 23.26
N LEU A 189 -10.50 -0.59 22.49
CA LEU A 189 -9.66 0.57 22.80
C LEU A 189 -10.52 1.72 23.29
N PRO A 190 -9.95 2.64 24.09
CA PRO A 190 -10.67 3.81 24.53
C PRO A 190 -11.17 4.62 23.33
N ASP A 191 -12.32 5.23 23.49
CA ASP A 191 -12.85 6.19 22.53
C ASP A 191 -11.92 7.42 22.42
N ILE A 192 -12.12 8.16 21.35
CA ILE A 192 -11.46 9.46 21.12
C ILE A 192 -11.61 10.35 22.37
N PRO A 193 -10.64 11.22 22.68
CA PRO A 193 -10.73 12.16 23.78
C PRO A 193 -12.11 12.83 23.89
N ALA A 194 -12.62 12.99 25.10
CA ALA A 194 -13.98 13.45 25.38
C ALA A 194 -14.33 14.82 24.75
N THR A 195 -13.33 15.63 24.45
CA THR A 195 -13.46 16.92 23.79
C THR A 195 -12.94 16.84 22.35
N LYS A 196 -13.85 16.68 21.39
CA LYS A 196 -13.52 16.77 19.97
C LYS A 196 -13.45 18.21 19.52
N VAL A 197 -12.41 18.56 18.78
CA VAL A 197 -12.32 19.86 18.10
C VAL A 197 -13.26 19.84 16.90
N PRO A 198 -14.18 20.82 16.77
CA PRO A 198 -15.08 20.90 15.65
C PRO A 198 -14.33 20.97 14.31
N GLY A 199 -14.64 20.05 13.40
CA GLY A 199 -14.05 19.97 12.08
C GLY A 199 -12.71 19.23 11.97
N ALA A 200 -12.06 18.89 13.09
CA ALA A 200 -10.85 18.10 13.08
C ALA A 200 -11.08 16.65 12.62
N GLU A 201 -10.11 16.08 11.96
CA GLU A 201 -10.12 14.67 11.55
C GLU A 201 -9.33 13.83 12.55
N TYR A 202 -9.95 12.75 12.97
CA TYR A 202 -9.35 11.79 13.92
C TYR A 202 -9.09 10.46 13.23
N PHE A 203 -7.89 9.93 13.43
CA PHE A 203 -7.51 8.59 12.97
C PHE A 203 -6.91 7.81 14.13
N ILE A 204 -7.16 6.50 14.12
CA ILE A 204 -6.40 5.56 14.92
C ILE A 204 -5.42 4.83 14.01
N ASN A 205 -4.16 4.79 14.42
CA ASN A 205 -3.06 4.13 13.73
C ASN A 205 -2.58 2.97 14.59
N PHE A 206 -2.47 1.80 14.01
CA PHE A 206 -1.89 0.61 14.63
C PHE A 206 -0.52 0.35 14.03
N SER A 207 0.42 -0.09 14.86
CA SER A 207 1.76 -0.48 14.44
C SER A 207 2.17 -1.74 15.19
N PHE A 208 2.70 -2.72 14.46
CA PHE A 208 3.24 -3.97 15.00
C PHE A 208 4.70 -4.06 14.62
N CYS A 209 5.56 -4.18 15.62
CA CYS A 209 7.01 -4.16 15.45
C CYS A 209 7.63 -5.43 16.04
N GLN A 210 8.77 -5.84 15.50
CA GLN A 210 9.53 -6.95 16.06
C GLN A 210 10.27 -6.53 17.34
N LYS A 211 10.35 -7.45 18.31
CA LYS A 211 10.95 -7.19 19.63
C LYS A 211 12.47 -7.24 19.64
N ARG A 212 13.10 -7.92 18.69
CA ARG A 212 14.55 -8.21 18.70
C ARG A 212 15.12 -8.08 17.31
N ASP A 213 16.45 -7.93 17.27
CA ASP A 213 17.21 -8.05 16.04
C ASP A 213 17.01 -9.43 15.40
N THR A 214 16.85 -9.43 14.08
CA THR A 214 16.86 -10.62 13.23
C THR A 214 17.94 -10.45 12.17
N GLU A 215 18.18 -11.48 11.35
CA GLU A 215 19.15 -11.39 10.24
C GLU A 215 18.75 -10.33 9.20
N TRP A 216 17.47 -10.06 9.04
CA TRP A 216 16.93 -9.19 7.99
C TRP A 216 16.49 -7.80 8.47
N ALA A 217 16.26 -7.59 9.77
CA ALA A 217 15.87 -6.27 10.32
C ALA A 217 16.22 -6.14 11.80
N LYS A 218 16.35 -4.88 12.24
CA LYS A 218 16.60 -4.55 13.65
C LYS A 218 15.33 -4.63 14.48
N ALA A 219 15.49 -4.69 15.80
CA ALA A 219 14.38 -4.46 16.72
C ALA A 219 13.63 -3.17 16.35
N ASP A 220 12.36 -3.12 16.70
CA ASP A 220 11.44 -2.02 16.38
C ASP A 220 11.12 -1.85 14.88
N TYR A 221 11.59 -2.76 14.00
CA TYR A 221 11.14 -2.75 12.62
C TYR A 221 9.64 -3.03 12.53
N GLU A 222 8.90 -2.11 11.90
CA GLU A 222 7.45 -2.22 11.71
C GLU A 222 7.11 -3.23 10.61
N VAL A 223 6.43 -4.31 11.01
CA VAL A 223 6.05 -5.42 10.12
C VAL A 223 4.61 -5.33 9.63
N ALA A 224 3.75 -4.61 10.36
CA ALA A 224 2.37 -4.39 9.96
C ALA A 224 1.84 -3.08 10.54
N THR A 225 0.96 -2.44 9.79
CA THR A 225 0.31 -1.18 10.17
C THR A 225 -1.11 -1.13 9.64
N GLU A 226 -1.99 -0.40 10.32
CA GLU A 226 -3.35 -0.14 9.86
C GLU A 226 -3.83 1.21 10.36
N GLN A 227 -4.66 1.87 9.57
CA GLN A 227 -5.26 3.14 9.94
C GLN A 227 -6.76 3.09 9.72
N PHE A 228 -7.52 3.59 10.70
CA PHE A 228 -8.96 3.77 10.57
C PHE A 228 -9.35 5.20 10.91
N LYS A 229 -10.21 5.77 10.07
CA LYS A 229 -10.83 7.05 10.37
C LYS A 229 -11.84 6.85 11.49
N LEU A 230 -11.68 7.63 12.53
CA LEU A 230 -12.66 7.72 13.62
C LEU A 230 -13.73 8.76 13.29
N SER A 231 -14.87 8.72 13.99
CA SER A 231 -15.93 9.71 13.77
C SER A 231 -15.40 11.12 14.05
N SER A 232 -15.43 12.00 13.06
CA SER A 232 -15.17 13.43 13.22
C SER A 232 -16.44 14.15 13.71
N SER A 233 -16.26 15.30 14.36
CA SER A 233 -17.35 16.24 14.58
C SER A 233 -17.71 16.95 13.26
N GLU A 234 -18.90 17.54 13.19
CA GLU A 234 -19.30 18.33 12.02
C GLU A 234 -18.27 19.44 11.72
N LYS A 235 -17.91 19.58 10.46
CA LYS A 235 -17.07 20.69 10.03
C LYS A 235 -17.83 22.00 10.27
N PRO A 236 -17.18 23.02 10.80
CA PRO A 236 -17.78 24.34 10.87
C PRO A 236 -18.23 24.75 9.47
N ILE A 237 -19.42 25.34 9.38
CA ILE A 237 -19.89 25.89 8.11
C ILE A 237 -18.91 27.01 7.74
N PHE A 238 -18.25 26.87 6.59
CA PHE A 238 -17.40 27.92 6.07
C PHE A 238 -18.28 29.12 5.70
N VAL A 239 -18.16 30.18 6.47
CA VAL A 239 -18.77 31.48 6.14
C VAL A 239 -17.69 32.30 5.44
N PRO A 240 -17.85 32.57 4.13
CA PRO A 240 -16.87 33.42 3.43
C PRO A 240 -16.75 34.77 4.10
N GLU A 241 -15.55 35.20 4.42
CA GLU A 241 -15.31 36.55 4.85
C GLU A 241 -15.67 37.50 3.69
N LYS A 242 -16.40 38.57 4.01
CA LYS A 242 -16.63 39.62 3.04
C LYS A 242 -15.34 40.43 2.90
N GLY A 243 -14.77 40.45 1.72
CA GLY A 243 -13.57 41.22 1.40
C GLY A 243 -13.62 41.69 -0.05
N ASN A 244 -12.80 42.66 -0.36
CA ASN A 244 -12.65 43.13 -1.74
C ASN A 244 -11.65 42.22 -2.47
N ILE A 245 -12.05 41.76 -3.65
CA ILE A 245 -11.19 41.06 -4.56
C ILE A 245 -10.91 41.97 -5.76
N ASN A 246 -9.66 42.22 -6.02
CA ASN A 246 -9.20 42.93 -7.21
C ASN A 246 -8.72 41.94 -8.25
N LEU A 247 -9.23 42.11 -9.45
CA LEU A 247 -8.78 41.34 -10.62
C LEU A 247 -7.94 42.26 -11.51
N ASN A 248 -6.72 41.87 -11.77
CA ASN A 248 -5.85 42.52 -12.73
C ASN A 248 -5.52 41.50 -13.86
N GLU A 249 -5.83 41.89 -15.07
CA GLU A 249 -5.59 41.10 -16.26
C GLU A 249 -4.45 41.66 -17.07
N THR A 250 -3.42 40.88 -17.34
CA THR A 250 -2.31 41.20 -18.24
C THR A 250 -2.39 40.39 -19.52
N ALA A 251 -1.46 40.55 -20.43
CA ALA A 251 -1.37 39.71 -21.64
C ALA A 251 -1.21 38.23 -21.28
N ASP A 252 -0.43 37.93 -20.25
CA ASP A 252 0.05 36.59 -19.95
C ASP A 252 -0.61 35.95 -18.70
N ALA A 253 -1.28 36.77 -17.86
CA ALA A 253 -1.82 36.29 -16.59
C ALA A 253 -3.10 37.00 -16.15
N LEU A 254 -3.88 36.29 -15.32
CA LEU A 254 -4.92 36.84 -14.46
C LEU A 254 -4.42 36.82 -13.02
N VAL A 255 -4.35 37.99 -12.40
CA VAL A 255 -3.94 38.16 -11.00
C VAL A 255 -5.15 38.51 -10.15
N VAL A 256 -5.50 37.62 -9.24
CA VAL A 256 -6.59 37.80 -8.28
C VAL A 256 -5.97 38.16 -6.92
N LYS A 257 -6.24 39.34 -6.43
CA LYS A 257 -5.69 39.84 -5.17
C LYS A 257 -6.78 40.11 -4.15
N GLY A 258 -6.72 39.38 -3.05
CA GLY A 258 -7.51 39.65 -1.85
C GLY A 258 -6.70 40.39 -0.79
N GLU A 259 -7.29 40.60 0.40
CA GLU A 259 -6.60 41.27 1.51
C GLU A 259 -5.42 40.44 2.08
N ARG A 260 -5.49 39.10 1.97
CA ARG A 260 -4.53 38.15 2.57
C ARG A 260 -3.96 37.13 1.58
N PHE A 261 -4.24 37.28 0.29
CA PHE A 261 -3.73 36.36 -0.71
C PHE A 261 -3.56 37.06 -2.06
N GLU A 262 -2.69 36.47 -2.86
CA GLU A 262 -2.58 36.77 -4.29
C GLU A 262 -2.51 35.42 -5.06
N ALA A 263 -3.38 35.27 -6.05
CA ALA A 263 -3.42 34.12 -6.93
C ALA A 263 -3.14 34.54 -8.37
N VAL A 264 -2.18 33.90 -9.02
CA VAL A 264 -1.79 34.19 -10.39
C VAL A 264 -2.12 32.99 -11.28
N PHE A 265 -2.91 33.23 -12.30
CA PHE A 265 -3.26 32.21 -13.29
C PHE A 265 -2.54 32.52 -14.61
N SER A 266 -1.76 31.58 -15.11
CA SER A 266 -1.15 31.66 -16.42
C SER A 266 -2.21 31.51 -17.52
N LYS A 267 -2.25 32.43 -18.47
CA LYS A 267 -3.14 32.33 -19.63
C LYS A 267 -2.61 31.36 -20.69
N GLU A 268 -1.31 31.21 -20.79
CA GLU A 268 -0.67 30.29 -21.71
C GLU A 268 -0.91 28.83 -21.28
N GLU A 269 -0.73 28.54 -20.01
CA GLU A 269 -0.85 27.16 -19.49
C GLU A 269 -2.25 26.81 -18.98
N GLY A 270 -3.11 27.81 -18.74
CA GLY A 270 -4.44 27.61 -18.17
C GLY A 270 -4.42 27.11 -16.71
N THR A 271 -3.36 27.40 -15.97
CA THR A 271 -3.11 26.86 -14.61
C THR A 271 -2.92 27.99 -13.59
N LEU A 272 -3.11 27.63 -12.29
CA LEU A 272 -2.68 28.47 -11.17
C LEU A 272 -1.16 28.38 -11.05
N SER A 273 -0.44 29.45 -11.41
CA SER A 273 1.03 29.49 -11.44
C SER A 273 1.65 29.96 -10.12
N ALA A 274 0.94 30.74 -9.31
CA ALA A 274 1.39 31.17 -7.99
C ALA A 274 0.21 31.42 -7.04
N TYR A 275 0.43 31.14 -5.75
CA TYR A 275 -0.48 31.47 -4.66
C TYR A 275 0.35 31.87 -3.44
N THR A 276 0.13 33.07 -2.91
CA THR A 276 0.85 33.63 -1.75
C THR A 276 -0.10 34.23 -0.74
#